data_f4da311c7d444e4355f82d47e3490161
#
_entry.id   f4da311c7d444e4355f82d47e3490161
#
_cell.length_a   1.000
_cell.length_b   1.000
_cell.length_c   1.000
_cell.angle_alpha   90.00
_cell.angle_beta   90.00
_cell.angle_gamma   90.00
#
_symmetry.space_group_name_H-M   'P 1'
#
loop_
_entity.id
_entity.type
_entity.pdbx_description
1 polymer ?
#
loop_
_entity_poly.entity_id
_entity_poly.type
_entity_poly.pdbx_seq_one_letter_code
_entity_poly.pdbx_strand_id
1 'polypeptide(L)'
;YIPTLHIQAGELSGNIDGAARHAIGKLAHIHSASNVDAEQRLLSTGEQPFRVYRTGAPQIDDMLLPLESVSDVKSRLNIEDGEHCLVVLHPITEDLSNLDQYVDEFMLALKEVDLIKIFILPNNDVGSEVIKAKINGHDLSRAYFHKNLARSEYLSILNDSKFIIGNSSSGIL
;
A
#
# COMPACT_ATOMS: atom_id res chain seq x y z
N TYR A 1 -22.20 5.37 26.14
CA TYR A 1 -22.34 4.55 24.92
C TYR A 1 -21.96 5.42 23.70
N ILE A 2 -20.90 5.03 22.96
CA ILE A 2 -20.42 5.80 21.82
C ILE A 2 -20.75 5.00 20.55
N PRO A 3 -21.55 5.53 19.61
CA PRO A 3 -21.76 4.89 18.31
C PRO A 3 -20.45 4.77 17.53
N THR A 4 -20.24 3.63 16.87
CA THR A 4 -19.05 3.35 16.07
C THR A 4 -19.41 3.09 14.62
N LEU A 5 -18.67 3.69 13.69
CA LEU A 5 -18.75 3.48 12.26
C LEU A 5 -17.51 2.70 11.80
N HIS A 6 -17.71 1.58 11.13
CA HIS A 6 -16.66 0.80 10.49
C HIS A 6 -16.54 1.21 9.02
N ILE A 7 -15.50 1.96 8.70
CA ILE A 7 -15.19 2.40 7.32
C ILE A 7 -14.43 1.29 6.60
N GLN A 8 -14.70 1.08 5.32
CA GLN A 8 -14.23 -0.06 4.50
C GLN A 8 -14.58 -1.42 5.12
N ALA A 9 -15.77 -1.50 5.67
CA ALA A 9 -16.30 -2.72 6.26
C ALA A 9 -16.60 -3.77 5.19
N GLY A 10 -16.49 -5.05 5.56
CA GLY A 10 -16.84 -6.17 4.69
C GLY A 10 -15.77 -6.56 3.66
N GLU A 11 -14.63 -5.89 3.61
CA GLU A 11 -13.51 -6.28 2.76
C GLU A 11 -12.82 -7.55 3.28
N LEU A 12 -12.27 -8.32 2.35
CA LEU A 12 -11.39 -9.43 2.66
C LEU A 12 -9.96 -8.94 2.86
N SER A 13 -9.29 -9.48 3.84
CA SER A 13 -7.85 -9.38 3.98
C SER A 13 -7.30 -10.71 4.49
N GLY A 14 -6.03 -10.98 4.18
CA GLY A 14 -5.34 -12.16 4.67
C GLY A 14 -5.00 -12.09 6.15
N ASN A 15 -4.55 -13.19 6.69
CA ASN A 15 -3.93 -13.30 8.01
C ASN A 15 -4.75 -12.77 9.19
N ILE A 16 -4.05 -12.19 10.17
CA ILE A 16 -4.63 -11.62 11.39
C ILE A 16 -5.64 -10.52 11.08
N ASP A 17 -5.43 -9.75 10.02
CA ASP A 17 -6.31 -8.65 9.63
C ASP A 17 -7.72 -9.13 9.27
N GLY A 18 -7.86 -10.30 8.65
CA GLY A 18 -9.16 -10.89 8.33
C GLY A 18 -9.99 -11.12 9.59
N ALA A 19 -9.42 -11.78 10.59
CA ALA A 19 -10.09 -12.03 11.87
C ALA A 19 -10.44 -10.73 12.60
N ALA A 20 -9.51 -9.76 12.64
CA ALA A 20 -9.72 -8.45 13.26
C ALA A 20 -10.86 -7.68 12.57
N ARG A 21 -10.91 -7.65 11.23
CA ARG A 21 -11.98 -7.01 10.46
C ARG A 21 -13.36 -7.59 10.78
N HIS A 22 -13.47 -8.91 10.87
CA HIS A 22 -14.72 -9.58 11.26
C HIS A 22 -15.15 -9.21 12.68
N ALA A 23 -14.21 -9.22 13.64
CA ALA A 23 -14.50 -8.84 15.02
C ALA A 23 -14.95 -7.38 15.13
N ILE A 24 -14.26 -6.44 14.46
CA ILE A 24 -14.65 -5.03 14.39
C ILE A 24 -16.03 -4.88 13.77
N GLY A 25 -16.32 -5.63 12.69
CA GLY A 25 -17.63 -5.65 12.05
C GLY A 25 -18.75 -6.01 13.05
N LYS A 26 -18.54 -6.98 13.94
CA LYS A 26 -19.55 -7.38 14.95
C LYS A 26 -19.69 -6.38 16.10
N LEU A 27 -18.68 -5.56 16.34
CA LEU A 27 -18.69 -4.54 17.41
C LEU A 27 -19.19 -3.18 16.92
N ALA A 28 -19.15 -2.93 15.62
CA ALA A 28 -19.57 -1.65 15.04
C ALA A 28 -21.08 -1.52 14.93
N HIS A 29 -21.58 -0.30 14.96
CA HIS A 29 -22.99 0.02 14.86
C HIS A 29 -23.47 0.25 13.43
N ILE A 30 -22.59 0.83 12.61
CA ILE A 30 -22.84 1.21 11.23
C ILE A 30 -21.65 0.75 10.38
N HIS A 31 -21.91 0.34 9.16
CA HIS A 31 -20.92 -0.16 8.22
C HIS A 31 -20.95 0.63 6.93
N SER A 32 -19.78 1.12 6.53
CA SER A 32 -19.52 1.78 5.25
C SER A 32 -18.75 0.82 4.37
N ALA A 33 -19.42 0.17 3.43
CA ALA A 33 -18.83 -0.78 2.48
C ALA A 33 -18.26 -0.05 1.26
N SER A 34 -17.08 -0.47 0.81
CA SER A 34 -16.40 0.14 -0.33
C SER A 34 -17.00 -0.26 -1.68
N ASN A 35 -17.58 -1.43 -1.78
CA ASN A 35 -18.12 -1.98 -3.02
C ASN A 35 -19.28 -2.96 -2.75
N VAL A 36 -19.89 -3.48 -3.85
CA VAL A 36 -21.02 -4.42 -3.79
C VAL A 36 -20.65 -5.72 -3.08
N ASP A 37 -19.47 -6.26 -3.32
CA ASP A 37 -19.02 -7.52 -2.73
C ASP A 37 -18.86 -7.40 -1.20
N ALA A 38 -18.28 -6.30 -0.73
CA ALA A 38 -18.14 -5.98 0.68
C ALA A 38 -19.52 -5.81 1.36
N GLU A 39 -20.47 -5.11 0.71
CA GLU A 39 -21.84 -4.97 1.18
C GLU A 39 -22.53 -6.33 1.32
N GLN A 40 -22.46 -7.15 0.29
CA GLN A 40 -23.09 -8.49 0.30
C GLN A 40 -22.48 -9.40 1.37
N ARG A 41 -21.17 -9.30 1.60
CA ARG A 41 -20.50 -10.07 2.65
C ARG A 41 -20.98 -9.67 4.04
N LEU A 42 -21.14 -8.38 4.31
CA LEU A 42 -21.73 -7.91 5.58
C LEU A 42 -23.13 -8.46 5.78
N LEU A 43 -23.99 -8.35 4.78
CA LEU A 43 -25.36 -8.87 4.84
C LEU A 43 -25.38 -10.39 5.06
N SER A 44 -24.52 -11.13 4.35
CA SER A 44 -24.45 -12.60 4.49
C SER A 44 -23.90 -13.06 5.84
N THR A 45 -23.12 -12.21 6.51
CA THR A 45 -22.65 -12.47 7.89
C THR A 45 -23.64 -12.02 8.97
N GLY A 46 -24.83 -11.59 8.58
CA GLY A 46 -25.96 -11.31 9.47
C GLY A 46 -26.07 -9.85 9.92
N GLU A 47 -25.36 -8.92 9.26
CA GLU A 47 -25.57 -7.49 9.52
C GLU A 47 -26.94 -7.05 8.96
N GLN A 48 -27.60 -6.18 9.69
CA GLN A 48 -28.94 -5.72 9.30
C GLN A 48 -28.84 -4.69 8.17
N PRO A 49 -29.67 -4.76 7.11
CA PRO A 49 -29.53 -3.88 5.94
C PRO A 49 -29.55 -2.38 6.27
N PHE A 50 -30.32 -1.95 7.27
CA PHE A 50 -30.39 -0.54 7.64
C PHE A 50 -29.11 0.00 8.31
N ARG A 51 -28.14 -0.85 8.60
CA ARG A 51 -26.84 -0.50 9.19
C ARG A 51 -25.71 -0.55 8.18
N VAL A 52 -25.98 -1.02 6.97
CA VAL A 52 -24.97 -1.21 5.92
C VAL A 52 -25.20 -0.20 4.80
N TYR A 53 -24.19 0.61 4.53
CA TYR A 53 -24.21 1.63 3.49
C TYR A 53 -23.04 1.42 2.54
N ARG A 54 -23.30 1.40 1.24
CA ARG A 54 -22.24 1.38 0.24
C ARG A 54 -21.84 2.81 -0.11
N THR A 55 -20.69 3.24 0.38
CA THR A 55 -20.20 4.62 0.28
C THR A 55 -19.00 4.80 -0.64
N GLY A 56 -18.38 3.70 -1.08
CA GLY A 56 -17.11 3.74 -1.79
C GLY A 56 -15.91 3.64 -0.84
N ALA A 57 -14.73 3.65 -1.41
CA ALA A 57 -13.45 3.57 -0.70
C ALA A 57 -12.87 4.98 -0.53
N PRO A 58 -12.66 5.47 0.71
CA PRO A 58 -12.23 6.85 0.97
C PRO A 58 -10.90 7.22 0.29
N GLN A 59 -9.99 6.26 0.11
CA GLN A 59 -8.71 6.52 -0.52
C GLN A 59 -8.82 6.96 -1.99
N ILE A 60 -9.95 6.65 -2.66
CA ILE A 60 -10.19 7.09 -4.04
C ILE A 60 -10.51 8.59 -4.08
N ASP A 61 -11.13 9.13 -3.05
CA ASP A 61 -11.45 10.56 -2.98
C ASP A 61 -10.17 11.41 -3.03
N ASP A 62 -9.11 10.97 -2.35
CA ASP A 62 -7.80 11.63 -2.40
C ASP A 62 -7.19 11.66 -3.81
N MET A 63 -7.42 10.59 -4.60
CA MET A 63 -6.90 10.50 -5.98
C MET A 63 -7.61 11.46 -6.95
N LEU A 64 -8.81 11.92 -6.59
CA LEU A 64 -9.58 12.88 -7.39
C LEU A 64 -9.20 14.33 -7.08
N LEU A 65 -8.43 14.57 -6.02
CA LEU A 65 -7.93 15.89 -5.69
C LEU A 65 -6.81 16.32 -6.66
N PRO A 66 -6.63 17.63 -6.88
CA PRO A 66 -5.48 18.13 -7.64
C PRO A 66 -4.17 17.66 -7.00
N LEU A 67 -3.32 17.01 -7.78
CA LEU A 67 -2.01 16.55 -7.34
C LEU A 67 -0.98 17.68 -7.44
N GLU A 68 0.04 17.64 -6.58
CA GLU A 68 1.20 18.51 -6.71
C GLU A 68 1.97 18.18 -8.01
N SER A 69 2.72 19.15 -8.51
CA SER A 69 3.66 18.90 -9.60
C SER A 69 4.70 17.85 -9.17
N VAL A 70 4.85 16.79 -9.94
CA VAL A 70 5.84 15.74 -9.65
C VAL A 70 7.27 16.29 -9.63
N SER A 71 7.57 17.29 -10.46
CA SER A 71 8.89 17.97 -10.47
C SER A 71 9.18 18.68 -9.14
N ASP A 72 8.17 19.37 -8.58
CA ASP A 72 8.30 20.04 -7.28
C ASP A 72 8.49 19.03 -6.15
N VAL A 73 7.73 17.93 -6.20
CA VAL A 73 7.87 16.81 -5.24
C VAL A 73 9.26 16.20 -5.32
N LYS A 74 9.74 15.86 -6.53
CA LYS A 74 11.09 15.31 -6.74
C LYS A 74 12.18 16.26 -6.23
N SER A 75 12.08 17.54 -6.56
CA SER A 75 13.02 18.57 -6.08
C SER A 75 13.09 18.62 -4.56
N ARG A 76 11.94 18.61 -3.89
CA ARG A 76 11.85 18.62 -2.43
C ARG A 76 12.44 17.37 -1.78
N LEU A 77 12.29 16.22 -2.45
CA LEU A 77 12.82 14.93 -2.01
C LEU A 77 14.25 14.66 -2.45
N ASN A 78 14.90 15.61 -3.14
CA ASN A 78 16.23 15.47 -3.74
C ASN A 78 16.34 14.30 -4.73
N ILE A 79 15.28 14.06 -5.50
CA ILE A 79 15.23 13.10 -6.58
C ILE A 79 15.52 13.83 -7.90
N GLU A 80 16.38 13.27 -8.73
CA GLU A 80 16.65 13.82 -10.07
C GLU A 80 15.40 13.80 -10.97
N ASP A 81 15.35 14.70 -11.94
CA ASP A 81 14.31 14.70 -12.96
C ASP A 81 14.50 13.53 -13.93
N GLY A 82 13.39 13.00 -14.42
CA GLY A 82 13.38 11.91 -15.39
C GLY A 82 12.27 10.89 -15.14
N GLU A 83 12.18 9.94 -16.04
CA GLU A 83 11.21 8.84 -15.90
C GLU A 83 11.57 7.95 -14.71
N HIS A 84 10.56 7.50 -13.99
CA HIS A 84 10.75 6.73 -12.76
C HIS A 84 9.75 5.58 -12.61
N CYS A 85 10.12 4.62 -11.80
CA CYS A 85 9.22 3.60 -11.25
C CYS A 85 9.17 3.72 -9.73
N LEU A 86 8.03 3.32 -9.18
CA LEU A 86 7.83 3.23 -7.73
C LEU A 86 8.12 1.80 -7.29
N VAL A 87 8.92 1.64 -6.23
CA VAL A 87 9.30 0.32 -5.70
C VAL A 87 8.76 0.19 -4.28
N VAL A 88 7.87 -0.78 -4.06
CA VAL A 88 7.25 -1.01 -2.75
C VAL A 88 7.26 -2.50 -2.44
N LEU A 89 8.22 -2.91 -1.62
CA LEU A 89 8.40 -4.31 -1.23
C LEU A 89 8.17 -4.48 0.26
N HIS A 90 7.26 -5.40 0.60
CA HIS A 90 6.97 -5.79 1.99
C HIS A 90 7.41 -7.24 2.24
N PRO A 91 7.80 -7.60 3.47
CA PRO A 91 8.04 -8.99 3.81
C PRO A 91 6.73 -9.80 3.73
N ILE A 92 6.81 -11.03 3.26
CA ILE A 92 5.71 -12.00 3.32
C ILE A 92 5.92 -12.76 4.62
N THR A 93 5.09 -12.46 5.62
CA THR A 93 5.27 -12.97 6.98
C THR A 93 5.18 -14.49 7.10
N GLU A 94 4.49 -15.13 6.15
CA GLU A 94 4.36 -16.60 6.08
C GLU A 94 5.56 -17.29 5.42
N ASP A 95 6.40 -16.56 4.71
CA ASP A 95 7.54 -17.13 3.96
C ASP A 95 8.86 -16.40 4.25
N LEU A 96 9.16 -16.22 5.53
CA LEU A 96 10.37 -15.54 5.96
C LEU A 96 11.63 -16.37 5.69
N SER A 97 11.49 -17.69 5.54
CA SER A 97 12.63 -18.61 5.29
C SER A 97 13.32 -18.34 3.94
N ASN A 98 12.57 -17.89 2.94
CA ASN A 98 13.05 -17.61 1.60
C ASN A 98 13.26 -16.11 1.34
N LEU A 99 13.04 -15.27 2.34
CA LEU A 99 13.05 -13.82 2.19
C LEU A 99 14.38 -13.29 1.66
N ASP A 100 15.51 -13.82 2.15
CA ASP A 100 16.85 -13.43 1.71
C ASP A 100 17.04 -13.65 0.20
N GLN A 101 16.73 -14.84 -0.28
CA GLN A 101 16.84 -15.19 -1.70
C GLN A 101 15.89 -14.37 -2.55
N TYR A 102 14.65 -14.24 -2.10
CA TYR A 102 13.62 -13.46 -2.81
C TYR A 102 14.03 -11.99 -2.98
N VAL A 103 14.58 -11.38 -1.94
CA VAL A 103 15.02 -9.98 -2.00
C VAL A 103 16.24 -9.83 -2.91
N ASP A 104 17.22 -10.75 -2.86
CA ASP A 104 18.37 -10.70 -3.76
C ASP A 104 17.96 -10.81 -5.23
N GLU A 105 17.07 -11.74 -5.58
CA GLU A 105 16.55 -11.90 -6.94
C GLU A 105 15.79 -10.63 -7.39
N PHE A 106 14.98 -10.05 -6.51
CA PHE A 106 14.27 -8.82 -6.77
C PHE A 106 15.23 -7.65 -7.02
N MET A 107 16.27 -7.50 -6.21
CA MET A 107 17.28 -6.46 -6.38
C MET A 107 18.10 -6.64 -7.66
N LEU A 108 18.40 -7.89 -8.04
CA LEU A 108 19.07 -8.19 -9.33
C LEU A 108 18.18 -7.79 -10.51
N ALA A 109 16.89 -8.09 -10.47
CA ALA A 109 15.95 -7.69 -11.51
C ALA A 109 15.85 -6.15 -11.62
N LEU A 110 15.90 -5.42 -10.52
CA LEU A 110 15.88 -3.96 -10.51
C LEU A 110 17.13 -3.32 -11.15
N LYS A 111 18.27 -4.01 -11.22
CA LYS A 111 19.47 -3.52 -11.93
C LYS A 111 19.24 -3.40 -13.44
N GLU A 112 18.38 -4.23 -14.00
CA GLU A 112 18.05 -4.23 -15.43
C GLU A 112 17.04 -3.12 -15.81
N VAL A 113 16.46 -2.44 -14.81
CA VAL A 113 15.49 -1.35 -15.04
C VAL A 113 16.23 -0.04 -15.22
N ASP A 114 16.20 0.53 -16.44
CA ASP A 114 16.84 1.83 -16.73
C ASP A 114 15.87 3.00 -16.48
N LEU A 115 15.39 3.10 -15.24
CA LEU A 115 14.57 4.19 -14.73
C LEU A 115 15.11 4.66 -13.37
N ILE A 116 14.71 5.85 -12.95
CA ILE A 116 14.84 6.26 -11.55
C ILE A 116 13.99 5.33 -10.70
N LYS A 117 14.55 4.76 -9.64
CA LYS A 117 13.88 3.85 -8.72
C LYS A 117 13.56 4.58 -7.42
N ILE A 118 12.29 4.85 -7.16
CA ILE A 118 11.85 5.52 -5.94
C ILE A 118 11.31 4.44 -4.99
N PHE A 119 12.08 4.15 -3.95
CA PHE A 119 11.71 3.14 -2.96
C PHE A 119 10.90 3.75 -1.82
N ILE A 120 9.79 3.11 -1.50
CA ILE A 120 9.14 3.27 -0.20
C ILE A 120 9.53 2.06 0.64
N LEU A 121 10.30 2.32 1.70
CA LEU A 121 10.82 1.27 2.57
C LEU A 121 9.67 0.58 3.33
N PRO A 122 9.80 -0.71 3.63
CA PRO A 122 8.79 -1.44 4.38
C PRO A 122 8.62 -0.87 5.80
N ASN A 123 7.43 -1.05 6.34
CA ASN A 123 7.10 -0.75 7.73
C ASN A 123 7.96 -1.54 8.72
N ASN A 124 7.53 -1.63 9.96
CA ASN A 124 8.25 -2.41 11.01
C ASN A 124 7.73 -3.85 11.14
N ASP A 125 7.20 -4.42 10.06
CA ASP A 125 6.76 -5.82 10.03
C ASP A 125 7.95 -6.78 10.17
N VAL A 126 7.69 -7.99 10.63
CA VAL A 126 8.72 -9.02 10.78
C VAL A 126 9.36 -9.30 9.42
N GLY A 127 10.70 -9.21 9.34
CA GLY A 127 11.46 -9.35 8.09
C GLY A 127 11.83 -8.02 7.42
N SER A 128 11.28 -6.88 7.85
CA SER A 128 11.58 -5.58 7.25
C SER A 128 13.06 -5.20 7.36
N GLU A 129 13.72 -5.58 8.44
CA GLU A 129 15.16 -5.31 8.63
C GLU A 129 16.02 -6.10 7.64
N VAL A 130 15.59 -7.31 7.25
CA VAL A 130 16.26 -8.09 6.22
C VAL A 130 16.20 -7.36 4.88
N ILE A 131 15.01 -6.90 4.50
CA ILE A 131 14.83 -6.13 3.24
C ILE A 131 15.71 -4.88 3.26
N LYS A 132 15.69 -4.09 4.34
CA LYS A 132 16.51 -2.88 4.46
C LYS A 132 18.01 -3.17 4.38
N ALA A 133 18.47 -4.24 5.04
CA ALA A 133 19.87 -4.63 5.00
C ALA A 133 20.31 -5.05 3.58
N LYS A 134 19.48 -5.82 2.88
CA LYS A 134 19.72 -6.25 1.50
C LYS A 134 19.73 -5.06 0.53
N ILE A 135 18.77 -4.15 0.64
CA ILE A 135 18.75 -2.91 -0.16
C ILE A 135 20.07 -2.15 -0.02
N ASN A 136 20.59 -1.99 1.20
CA ASN A 136 21.84 -1.30 1.46
C ASN A 136 23.08 -2.08 0.92
N GLY A 137 22.97 -3.38 0.74
CA GLY A 137 24.04 -4.24 0.20
C GLY A 137 24.13 -4.26 -1.32
N HIS A 138 23.11 -3.79 -2.03
CA HIS A 138 23.08 -3.74 -3.48
C HIS A 138 23.34 -2.32 -3.99
N ASP A 139 24.30 -2.20 -4.92
CA ASP A 139 24.54 -0.95 -5.63
C ASP A 139 23.53 -0.82 -6.78
N LEU A 140 22.54 0.05 -6.59
CA LEU A 140 21.53 0.39 -7.60
C LEU A 140 21.76 1.81 -8.08
N SER A 141 22.02 1.97 -9.37
CA SER A 141 22.07 3.29 -9.98
C SER A 141 20.72 3.99 -9.93
N ARG A 142 20.70 5.30 -9.72
CA ARG A 142 19.52 6.16 -9.74
C ARG A 142 18.41 5.67 -8.79
N ALA A 143 18.79 5.24 -7.58
CA ALA A 143 17.86 4.75 -6.56
C ALA A 143 17.75 5.73 -5.39
N TYR A 144 16.51 6.04 -4.99
CA TYR A 144 16.17 6.96 -3.91
C TYR A 144 15.30 6.23 -2.90
N PHE A 145 15.66 6.35 -1.62
CA PHE A 145 15.02 5.55 -0.55
C PHE A 145 14.32 6.47 0.43
N HIS A 146 13.03 6.28 0.58
CA HIS A 146 12.21 7.04 1.52
C HIS A 146 11.54 6.09 2.52
N LYS A 147 11.64 6.42 3.80
CA LYS A 147 10.98 5.64 4.86
C LYS A 147 9.46 5.79 4.76
N ASN A 148 9.00 6.98 4.41
CA ASN A 148 7.61 7.33 4.22
C ASN A 148 7.53 8.60 3.37
N LEU A 149 6.41 8.79 2.68
CA LEU A 149 6.07 10.02 1.96
C LEU A 149 4.75 10.55 2.50
N ALA A 150 4.56 11.85 2.44
CA ALA A 150 3.23 12.41 2.64
C ALA A 150 2.27 11.86 1.58
N ARG A 151 0.98 11.74 1.90
CA ARG A 151 -0.02 11.17 0.98
C ARG A 151 -0.04 11.88 -0.37
N SER A 152 0.01 13.21 -0.39
CA SER A 152 0.05 14.01 -1.61
C SER A 152 1.31 13.73 -2.45
N GLU A 153 2.47 13.64 -1.82
CA GLU A 153 3.74 13.33 -2.48
C GLU A 153 3.70 11.93 -3.11
N TYR A 154 3.23 10.94 -2.35
CA TYR A 154 3.08 9.56 -2.83
C TYR A 154 2.17 9.50 -4.05
N LEU A 155 1.00 10.14 -4.01
CA LEU A 155 0.05 10.16 -5.12
C LEU A 155 0.62 10.86 -6.35
N SER A 156 1.36 11.96 -6.19
CA SER A 156 1.99 12.66 -7.30
C SER A 156 3.07 11.80 -7.97
N ILE A 157 3.92 11.13 -7.18
CA ILE A 157 4.93 10.20 -7.70
C ILE A 157 4.28 8.99 -8.37
N LEU A 158 3.27 8.39 -7.74
CA LEU A 158 2.56 7.23 -8.28
C LEU A 158 1.89 7.55 -9.62
N ASN A 159 1.20 8.70 -9.70
CA ASN A 159 0.49 9.12 -10.90
C ASN A 159 1.40 9.35 -12.12
N ASP A 160 2.65 9.79 -11.88
CA ASP A 160 3.65 10.04 -12.95
C ASP A 160 4.59 8.83 -13.18
N SER A 161 4.52 7.80 -12.35
CA SER A 161 5.37 6.62 -12.48
C SER A 161 5.03 5.81 -13.73
N LYS A 162 6.05 5.23 -14.39
CA LYS A 162 5.83 4.32 -15.52
C LYS A 162 5.16 3.03 -15.08
N PHE A 163 5.51 2.55 -13.90
CA PHE A 163 4.90 1.40 -13.24
C PHE A 163 5.27 1.39 -11.75
N ILE A 164 4.53 0.61 -11.00
CA ILE A 164 4.89 0.20 -9.64
C ILE A 164 5.37 -1.25 -9.68
N ILE A 165 6.44 -1.55 -8.97
CA ILE A 165 6.99 -2.89 -8.84
C ILE A 165 7.11 -3.28 -7.36
N GLY A 166 6.69 -4.49 -7.03
CA GLY A 166 6.68 -5.03 -5.68
C GLY A 166 5.41 -5.81 -5.37
N ASN A 167 5.11 -5.97 -4.09
CA ASN A 167 3.95 -6.72 -3.62
C ASN A 167 2.95 -5.88 -2.82
N SER A 168 3.02 -4.56 -2.96
CA SER A 168 2.07 -3.66 -2.31
C SER A 168 0.72 -3.63 -3.05
N SER A 169 -0.37 -3.70 -2.30
CA SER A 169 -1.72 -3.51 -2.84
C SER A 169 -2.00 -2.09 -3.33
N SER A 170 -1.19 -1.11 -2.93
CA SER A 170 -1.36 0.29 -3.32
C SER A 170 -1.23 0.56 -4.84
N GLY A 171 -0.78 -0.41 -5.62
CA GLY A 171 -0.78 -0.36 -7.08
C GLY A 171 -2.08 -0.87 -7.73
N ILE A 172 -3.02 -1.40 -6.93
CA ILE A 172 -4.27 -2.02 -7.40
C ILE A 172 -5.49 -1.34 -6.75
N LEU A 173 -5.35 -0.86 -5.51
CA LEU A 173 -6.42 -0.29 -4.69
C LEU A 173 -6.37 1.24 -4.67
#